data_cc7f6f1ab56407c2e257a5291ea2a1ad
#
_entry.id   cc7f6f1ab56407c2e257a5291ea2a1ad
#
_cell.length_a   1.000
_cell.length_b   1.000
_cell.length_c   1.000
_cell.angle_alpha   90.00
_cell.angle_beta   90.00
_cell.angle_gamma   90.00
#
_symmetry.space_group_name_H-M   'P 1'
#
loop_
_entity.id
_entity.type
_entity.pdbx_description
1 polymer ?
#
loop_
_entity_poly.entity_id
_entity_poly.type
_entity_poly.pdbx_seq_one_letter_code
_entity_poly.pdbx_strand_id
1 'polypeptide(L)'
;KARRETLVMETQKYRYMISVVVPVYNAQEYLAVMIESLLNQSYAKWELILVENGSRDGSFEICTMYEKKDRRICVVQERKKGASAARNSGLKMARGEYILFVDADDFLPDSNVLERFVTTIQLTKADIVVGNYVRLWNGQQLKAVSHEAFSKENPDSEDFRFQGFFSVGTLSYAWGKLYRSQFLNQNKLYFEEVS
;
A
#
# COMPACT_ATOMS: atom_id res chain seq x y z
N LYS A 1 -21.83 -12.01 28.21
CA LYS A 1 -22.25 -11.51 26.87
C LYS A 1 -21.24 -10.49 26.35
N ALA A 2 -20.96 -9.38 27.08
CA ALA A 2 -20.00 -8.34 26.69
C ALA A 2 -18.58 -8.89 26.37
N ARG A 3 -18.03 -9.81 27.21
CA ARG A 3 -16.70 -10.40 27.00
C ARG A 3 -16.61 -11.26 25.72
N ARG A 4 -17.72 -11.87 25.31
CA ARG A 4 -17.81 -12.66 24.07
C ARG A 4 -17.93 -11.76 22.85
N GLU A 5 -18.62 -10.64 22.98
CA GLU A 5 -18.74 -9.61 21.94
C GLU A 5 -17.40 -8.88 21.74
N THR A 6 -16.68 -8.56 22.80
CA THR A 6 -15.33 -7.97 22.74
C THR A 6 -14.34 -8.94 22.07
N LEU A 7 -14.37 -10.24 22.41
CA LEU A 7 -13.49 -11.24 21.80
C LEU A 7 -13.80 -11.47 20.31
N VAL A 8 -15.08 -11.40 19.91
CA VAL A 8 -15.50 -11.48 18.50
C VAL A 8 -15.07 -10.22 17.74
N MET A 9 -15.15 -9.05 18.35
CA MET A 9 -14.65 -7.81 17.74
C MET A 9 -13.12 -7.81 17.60
N GLU A 10 -12.37 -8.29 18.60
CA GLU A 10 -10.91 -8.41 18.52
C GLU A 10 -10.46 -9.45 17.49
N THR A 11 -11.13 -10.60 17.38
CA THR A 11 -10.83 -11.60 16.34
C THR A 11 -11.18 -11.11 14.93
N GLN A 12 -12.17 -10.24 14.78
CA GLN A 12 -12.49 -9.60 13.50
C GLN A 12 -11.52 -8.47 13.16
N LYS A 13 -10.97 -7.76 14.14
CA LYS A 13 -10.04 -6.64 13.93
C LYS A 13 -8.77 -7.08 13.18
N TYR A 14 -8.28 -8.30 13.39
CA TYR A 14 -7.06 -8.83 12.76
C TYR A 14 -7.34 -9.95 11.75
N ARG A 15 -8.45 -9.87 11.03
CA ARG A 15 -8.86 -10.95 10.13
C ARG A 15 -7.96 -11.08 8.91
N TYR A 16 -7.56 -9.96 8.30
CA TYR A 16 -6.83 -9.96 7.03
C TYR A 16 -5.37 -9.57 7.20
N MET A 17 -4.48 -10.27 6.52
CA MET A 17 -3.07 -9.89 6.44
C MET A 17 -2.87 -8.96 5.25
N ILE A 18 -2.12 -7.86 5.46
CA ILE A 18 -1.75 -6.90 4.43
C ILE A 18 -0.28 -7.05 4.11
N SER A 19 0.07 -7.30 2.85
CA SER A 19 1.45 -7.16 2.38
C SER A 19 1.64 -5.75 1.83
N VAL A 20 2.50 -4.97 2.49
CA VAL A 20 2.91 -3.65 2.02
C VAL A 20 4.15 -3.82 1.18
N VAL A 21 4.07 -3.45 -0.11
CA VAL A 21 5.15 -3.59 -1.09
C VAL A 21 5.70 -2.21 -1.41
N VAL A 22 7.01 -2.03 -1.19
CA VAL A 22 7.71 -0.76 -1.38
C VAL A 22 8.89 -0.96 -2.32
N PRO A 23 8.83 -0.43 -3.55
CA PRO A 23 10.00 -0.36 -4.42
C PRO A 23 10.98 0.68 -3.86
N VAL A 24 12.23 0.30 -3.65
CA VAL A 24 13.27 1.16 -3.09
C VAL A 24 14.37 1.39 -4.13
N TYR A 25 14.58 2.65 -4.48
CA TYR A 25 15.68 3.07 -5.34
C TYR A 25 16.11 4.50 -5.00
N ASN A 26 17.33 4.68 -4.46
CA ASN A 26 17.89 5.98 -4.06
C ASN A 26 16.90 6.81 -3.19
N ALA A 27 16.40 6.21 -2.11
CA ALA A 27 15.38 6.78 -1.23
C ALA A 27 15.90 7.05 0.21
N GLN A 28 17.22 7.14 0.39
CA GLN A 28 17.87 7.28 1.69
C GLN A 28 17.24 8.37 2.58
N GLU A 29 16.82 9.50 1.99
CA GLU A 29 16.28 10.64 2.74
C GLU A 29 14.87 10.40 3.29
N TYR A 30 14.08 9.54 2.65
CA TYR A 30 12.65 9.39 2.93
C TYR A 30 12.29 8.03 3.54
N LEU A 31 13.07 6.98 3.20
CA LEU A 31 12.75 5.59 3.49
C LEU A 31 12.49 5.31 4.97
N ALA A 32 13.27 5.92 5.88
CA ALA A 32 13.07 5.75 7.32
C ALA A 32 11.71 6.31 7.77
N VAL A 33 11.29 7.46 7.25
CA VAL A 33 10.00 8.08 7.56
C VAL A 33 8.85 7.18 7.09
N MET A 34 8.96 6.64 5.89
CA MET A 34 7.98 5.69 5.36
C MET A 34 7.85 4.46 6.26
N ILE A 35 8.97 3.78 6.60
CA ILE A 35 8.96 2.58 7.44
C ILE A 35 8.38 2.87 8.83
N GLU A 36 8.80 3.96 9.49
CA GLU A 36 8.30 4.34 10.81
C GLU A 36 6.78 4.66 10.77
N SER A 37 6.29 5.25 9.68
CA SER A 37 4.84 5.51 9.51
C SER A 37 4.03 4.21 9.48
N LEU A 38 4.60 3.14 8.95
CA LEU A 38 3.98 1.81 8.93
C LEU A 38 4.12 1.11 10.29
N LEU A 39 5.28 1.20 10.95
CA LEU A 39 5.50 0.65 12.29
C LEU A 39 4.53 1.23 13.32
N ASN A 40 4.14 2.50 13.16
CA ASN A 40 3.20 3.21 14.03
C ASN A 40 1.72 2.89 13.74
N GLN A 41 1.38 1.98 12.82
CA GLN A 41 -0.01 1.64 12.55
C GLN A 41 -0.65 0.84 13.68
N SER A 42 -1.90 1.18 14.04
CA SER A 42 -2.72 0.49 15.04
C SER A 42 -3.10 -0.93 14.60
N TYR A 43 -3.20 -1.17 13.30
CA TYR A 43 -3.45 -2.48 12.73
C TYR A 43 -2.13 -3.26 12.63
N ALA A 44 -2.02 -4.37 13.38
CA ALA A 44 -0.76 -5.08 13.55
C ALA A 44 -0.52 -6.22 12.54
N LYS A 45 -1.56 -6.68 11.82
CA LYS A 45 -1.46 -7.85 10.92
C LYS A 45 -1.02 -7.44 9.52
N TRP A 46 0.24 -7.08 9.38
CA TRP A 46 0.87 -6.72 8.12
C TRP A 46 2.30 -7.28 8.03
N GLU A 47 2.80 -7.37 6.82
CA GLU A 47 4.21 -7.54 6.49
C GLU A 47 4.66 -6.41 5.57
N LEU A 48 5.95 -6.04 5.64
CA LEU A 48 6.58 -5.06 4.77
C LEU A 48 7.63 -5.75 3.90
N ILE A 49 7.49 -5.58 2.59
CA ILE A 49 8.41 -6.11 1.59
C ILE A 49 9.11 -4.91 0.94
N LEU A 50 10.33 -4.65 1.37
CA LEU A 50 11.22 -3.64 0.81
C LEU A 50 11.95 -4.25 -0.38
N VAL A 51 11.62 -3.81 -1.59
CA VAL A 51 12.26 -4.32 -2.81
C VAL A 51 13.35 -3.35 -3.26
N GLU A 52 14.57 -3.65 -2.86
CA GLU A 52 15.76 -2.89 -3.20
C GLU A 52 16.13 -3.12 -4.67
N ASN A 53 16.20 -2.05 -5.46
CA ASN A 53 16.31 -2.12 -6.92
C ASN A 53 17.62 -1.50 -7.46
N GLY A 54 18.72 -1.72 -6.76
CA GLY A 54 20.08 -1.30 -7.16
C GLY A 54 20.38 0.15 -6.81
N SER A 55 20.04 0.59 -5.60
CA SER A 55 20.39 1.91 -5.05
C SER A 55 21.90 2.11 -4.99
N ARG A 56 22.33 3.37 -5.02
CA ARG A 56 23.72 3.81 -4.92
C ARG A 56 24.00 4.68 -3.71
N ASP A 57 22.95 4.93 -2.91
CA ASP A 57 22.97 5.68 -1.65
C ASP A 57 22.83 4.71 -0.46
N GLY A 58 22.57 5.21 0.75
CA GLY A 58 22.38 4.43 1.97
C GLY A 58 21.04 3.68 2.08
N SER A 59 20.24 3.57 1.02
CA SER A 59 18.92 2.93 1.08
C SER A 59 18.98 1.46 1.47
N PHE A 60 19.95 0.71 0.95
CA PHE A 60 20.10 -0.73 1.25
C PHE A 60 20.45 -0.96 2.72
N GLU A 61 21.34 -0.13 3.27
CA GLU A 61 21.71 -0.17 4.69
C GLU A 61 20.51 0.10 5.59
N ILE A 62 19.67 1.07 5.22
CA ILE A 62 18.41 1.36 5.95
C ILE A 62 17.47 0.16 5.89
N CYS A 63 17.23 -0.42 4.71
CA CYS A 63 16.40 -1.62 4.55
C CYS A 63 16.86 -2.74 5.48
N THR A 64 18.13 -3.08 5.45
CA THR A 64 18.71 -4.20 6.24
C THR A 64 18.70 -3.90 7.73
N MET A 65 18.84 -2.64 8.13
CA MET A 65 18.72 -2.22 9.53
C MET A 65 17.30 -2.47 10.06
N TYR A 66 16.27 -2.09 9.32
CA TYR A 66 14.90 -2.30 9.75
C TYR A 66 14.45 -3.77 9.69
N GLU A 67 14.91 -4.54 8.71
CA GLU A 67 14.68 -6.00 8.65
C GLU A 67 15.18 -6.71 9.91
N LYS A 68 16.34 -6.30 10.44
CA LYS A 68 16.89 -6.84 11.69
C LYS A 68 16.10 -6.42 12.93
N LYS A 69 15.41 -5.28 12.89
CA LYS A 69 14.65 -4.73 14.03
C LYS A 69 13.24 -5.32 14.16
N ASP A 70 12.58 -5.63 13.05
CA ASP A 70 11.20 -6.13 13.07
C ASP A 70 11.01 -7.30 12.10
N ARG A 71 10.61 -8.44 12.65
CA ARG A 71 10.39 -9.70 11.90
C ARG A 71 9.30 -9.65 10.82
N ARG A 72 8.48 -8.58 10.81
CA ARG A 72 7.46 -8.34 9.78
C ARG A 72 8.05 -7.70 8.53
N ILE A 73 9.30 -7.25 8.57
CA ILE A 73 9.99 -6.59 7.47
C ILE A 73 10.90 -7.61 6.80
N CYS A 74 10.85 -7.68 5.48
CA CYS A 74 11.81 -8.44 4.69
C CYS A 74 12.35 -7.59 3.53
N VAL A 75 13.60 -7.83 3.17
CA VAL A 75 14.29 -7.16 2.08
C VAL A 75 14.48 -8.12 0.91
N VAL A 76 14.07 -7.70 -0.27
CA VAL A 76 14.24 -8.43 -1.53
C VAL A 76 15.09 -7.58 -2.47
N GLN A 77 16.13 -8.18 -3.06
CA GLN A 77 16.92 -7.50 -4.07
C GLN A 77 16.41 -7.88 -5.46
N GLU A 78 15.99 -6.87 -6.24
CA GLU A 78 15.58 -7.04 -7.64
C GLU A 78 16.64 -6.45 -8.57
N ARG A 79 17.24 -7.30 -9.41
CA ARG A 79 18.32 -6.90 -10.34
C ARG A 79 17.80 -6.19 -11.58
N LYS A 80 16.60 -6.54 -12.05
CA LYS A 80 15.98 -5.86 -13.18
C LYS A 80 15.52 -4.47 -12.74
N LYS A 81 16.08 -3.44 -13.36
CA LYS A 81 15.80 -2.05 -12.99
C LYS A 81 14.37 -1.65 -13.32
N GLY A 82 13.81 -0.78 -12.49
CA GLY A 82 12.51 -0.15 -12.68
C GLY A 82 11.48 -0.52 -11.63
N ALA A 83 10.62 0.44 -11.32
CA ALA A 83 9.59 0.30 -10.29
C ALA A 83 8.60 -0.84 -10.58
N SER A 84 8.32 -1.12 -11.87
CA SER A 84 7.48 -2.24 -12.30
C SER A 84 8.07 -3.59 -11.90
N ALA A 85 9.36 -3.81 -12.19
CA ALA A 85 10.06 -5.04 -11.82
C ALA A 85 10.12 -5.21 -10.30
N ALA A 86 10.42 -4.14 -9.57
CA ALA A 86 10.42 -4.15 -8.11
C ALA A 86 9.04 -4.48 -7.53
N ARG A 87 7.97 -3.84 -8.02
CA ARG A 87 6.60 -4.15 -7.56
C ARG A 87 6.20 -5.58 -7.87
N ASN A 88 6.54 -6.10 -9.06
CA ASN A 88 6.29 -7.50 -9.42
C ASN A 88 7.05 -8.49 -8.52
N SER A 89 8.30 -8.19 -8.18
CA SER A 89 9.07 -9.00 -7.23
C SER A 89 8.45 -8.99 -5.84
N GLY A 90 7.99 -7.83 -5.37
CA GLY A 90 7.22 -7.72 -4.12
C GLY A 90 5.93 -8.53 -4.15
N LEU A 91 5.17 -8.49 -5.25
CA LEU A 91 3.95 -9.30 -5.44
C LEU A 91 4.20 -10.80 -5.31
N LYS A 92 5.32 -11.29 -5.87
CA LYS A 92 5.70 -12.72 -5.78
C LYS A 92 6.02 -13.16 -4.35
N MET A 93 6.48 -12.24 -3.51
CA MET A 93 6.84 -12.51 -2.11
C MET A 93 5.67 -12.31 -1.15
N ALA A 94 4.65 -11.59 -1.57
CA ALA A 94 3.50 -11.22 -0.75
C ALA A 94 2.66 -12.44 -0.33
N ARG A 95 2.37 -12.53 0.98
CA ARG A 95 1.56 -13.61 1.60
C ARG A 95 0.21 -13.12 2.10
N GLY A 96 0.00 -11.81 2.07
CA GLY A 96 -1.23 -11.18 2.55
C GLY A 96 -2.43 -11.43 1.63
N GLU A 97 -3.59 -11.48 2.23
CA GLU A 97 -4.86 -11.48 1.50
C GLU A 97 -5.09 -10.18 0.73
N TYR A 98 -4.39 -9.13 1.14
CA TYR A 98 -4.42 -7.82 0.49
C TYR A 98 -3.02 -7.26 0.28
N ILE A 99 -2.88 -6.51 -0.80
CA ILE A 99 -1.63 -5.84 -1.19
C ILE A 99 -1.85 -4.33 -1.11
N LEU A 100 -0.93 -3.63 -0.46
CA LEU A 100 -0.83 -2.17 -0.46
C LEU A 100 0.52 -1.78 -1.08
N PHE A 101 0.51 -1.03 -2.17
CA PHE A 101 1.73 -0.40 -2.67
C PHE A 101 1.91 0.96 -2.02
N VAL A 102 3.15 1.24 -1.60
CA VAL A 102 3.58 2.56 -1.08
C VAL A 102 4.90 2.89 -1.76
N ASP A 103 5.07 4.11 -2.23
CA ASP A 103 6.36 4.56 -2.77
C ASP A 103 7.30 4.94 -1.61
N ALA A 104 8.60 4.80 -1.80
CA ALA A 104 9.58 4.93 -0.72
C ALA A 104 9.73 6.37 -0.18
N ASP A 105 9.23 7.36 -0.93
CA ASP A 105 9.18 8.79 -0.59
C ASP A 105 7.81 9.23 -0.05
N ASP A 106 6.85 8.30 0.07
CA ASP A 106 5.53 8.55 0.68
C ASP A 106 5.50 8.06 2.14
N PHE A 107 4.45 8.40 2.88
CA PHE A 107 4.19 7.88 4.22
C PHE A 107 2.69 7.84 4.55
N LEU A 108 2.35 7.02 5.55
CA LEU A 108 0.99 6.93 6.07
C LEU A 108 0.77 8.06 7.10
N PRO A 109 -0.20 8.97 6.87
CA PRO A 109 -0.28 10.24 7.60
C PRO A 109 -0.69 10.10 9.09
N ASP A 110 -1.29 8.98 9.46
CA ASP A 110 -1.70 8.68 10.84
C ASP A 110 -1.70 7.18 11.14
N SER A 111 -1.88 6.81 12.39
CA SER A 111 -1.81 5.42 12.87
C SER A 111 -2.99 4.54 12.47
N ASN A 112 -4.05 5.07 11.86
CA ASN A 112 -5.28 4.32 11.59
C ASN A 112 -5.53 4.03 10.10
N VAL A 113 -4.55 4.31 9.24
CA VAL A 113 -4.72 4.14 7.79
C VAL A 113 -5.06 2.69 7.42
N LEU A 114 -4.27 1.73 7.92
CA LEU A 114 -4.52 0.32 7.64
C LEU A 114 -5.84 -0.17 8.24
N GLU A 115 -6.21 0.31 9.42
CA GLU A 115 -7.49 -0.04 10.06
C GLU A 115 -8.68 0.47 9.24
N ARG A 116 -8.61 1.69 8.69
CA ARG A 116 -9.65 2.23 7.79
C ARG A 116 -9.79 1.41 6.52
N PHE A 117 -8.69 1.00 5.90
CA PHE A 117 -8.73 0.11 4.74
C PHE A 117 -9.41 -1.22 5.05
N VAL A 118 -9.02 -1.87 6.15
CA VAL A 118 -9.60 -3.15 6.56
C VAL A 118 -11.08 -3.02 6.89
N THR A 119 -11.48 -1.97 7.59
CA THR A 119 -12.88 -1.69 7.90
C THR A 119 -13.71 -1.54 6.62
N THR A 120 -13.21 -0.77 5.65
CA THR A 120 -13.88 -0.58 4.36
C THR A 120 -14.05 -1.91 3.62
N ILE A 121 -13.01 -2.76 3.58
CA ILE A 121 -13.10 -4.09 2.97
C ILE A 121 -14.12 -4.98 3.69
N GLN A 122 -14.17 -4.95 5.00
CA GLN A 122 -15.13 -5.73 5.78
C GLN A 122 -16.58 -5.35 5.45
N LEU A 123 -16.83 -4.07 5.23
CA LEU A 123 -18.15 -3.53 4.91
C LEU A 123 -18.54 -3.78 3.45
N THR A 124 -17.64 -3.52 2.51
CA THR A 124 -17.95 -3.47 1.07
C THR A 124 -17.66 -4.77 0.34
N LYS A 125 -16.76 -5.60 0.86
CA LYS A 125 -16.21 -6.80 0.17
C LYS A 125 -15.54 -6.48 -1.16
N ALA A 126 -15.14 -5.24 -1.37
CA ALA A 126 -14.53 -4.77 -2.61
C ALA A 126 -13.21 -5.48 -2.91
N ASP A 127 -12.88 -5.64 -4.19
CA ASP A 127 -11.58 -6.16 -4.64
C ASP A 127 -10.50 -5.10 -4.60
N ILE A 128 -10.88 -3.83 -4.74
CA ILE A 128 -9.99 -2.68 -4.66
C ILE A 128 -10.63 -1.60 -3.78
N VAL A 129 -9.88 -1.09 -2.82
CA VAL A 129 -10.26 0.09 -2.02
C VAL A 129 -9.27 1.20 -2.29
N VAL A 130 -9.77 2.37 -2.67
CA VAL A 130 -8.98 3.56 -2.97
C VAL A 130 -8.97 4.49 -1.78
N GLY A 131 -7.78 4.83 -1.29
CA GLY A 131 -7.57 5.79 -0.22
C GLY A 131 -7.48 7.22 -0.75
N ASN A 132 -7.88 8.17 0.07
CA ASN A 132 -7.58 9.58 -0.16
C ASN A 132 -6.09 9.84 0.07
N TYR A 133 -5.55 10.93 -0.47
CA TYR A 133 -4.17 11.31 -0.25
C TYR A 133 -4.00 12.83 -0.14
N VAL A 134 -2.87 13.21 0.41
CA VAL A 134 -2.44 14.60 0.56
C VAL A 134 -1.10 14.77 -0.14
N ARG A 135 -0.96 15.81 -0.94
CA ARG A 135 0.33 16.20 -1.51
C ARG A 135 1.06 17.13 -0.56
N LEU A 136 2.33 16.83 -0.31
CA LEU A 136 3.23 17.69 0.44
C LEU A 136 4.26 18.32 -0.49
N TRP A 137 4.62 19.58 -0.22
CA TRP A 137 5.70 20.28 -0.88
C TRP A 137 6.48 21.08 0.17
N ASN A 138 7.77 20.81 0.30
CA ASN A 138 8.62 21.42 1.33
C ASN A 138 7.99 21.35 2.74
N GLY A 139 7.39 20.21 3.09
CA GLY A 139 6.74 20.01 4.38
C GLY A 139 5.37 20.71 4.53
N GLN A 140 4.92 21.45 3.53
CA GLN A 140 3.61 22.11 3.54
C GLN A 140 2.57 21.25 2.80
N GLN A 141 1.39 21.14 3.40
CA GLN A 141 0.25 20.48 2.76
C GLN A 141 -0.29 21.35 1.63
N LEU A 142 -0.22 20.85 0.38
CA LEU A 142 -0.74 21.58 -0.78
C LEU A 142 -2.23 21.34 -1.00
N LYS A 143 -2.62 20.08 -1.13
CA LYS A 143 -3.99 19.71 -1.48
C LYS A 143 -4.30 18.30 -0.99
N ALA A 144 -5.44 18.17 -0.30
CA ALA A 144 -6.07 16.87 -0.07
C ALA A 144 -6.86 16.46 -1.31
N VAL A 145 -6.72 15.21 -1.73
CA VAL A 145 -7.53 14.61 -2.80
C VAL A 145 -8.48 13.61 -2.16
N SER A 146 -9.79 13.89 -2.31
CA SER A 146 -10.85 13.00 -1.84
C SER A 146 -11.51 12.32 -3.04
N HIS A 147 -11.77 11.03 -2.88
CA HIS A 147 -12.47 10.19 -3.87
C HIS A 147 -13.95 9.99 -3.55
N GLU A 148 -14.51 10.76 -2.62
CA GLU A 148 -15.92 10.65 -2.21
C GLU A 148 -16.93 10.81 -3.37
N ALA A 149 -16.57 11.60 -4.38
CA ALA A 149 -17.39 11.76 -5.58
C ALA A 149 -17.64 10.43 -6.31
N PHE A 150 -16.68 9.49 -6.27
CA PHE A 150 -16.79 8.20 -6.92
C PHE A 150 -17.71 7.21 -6.21
N SER A 151 -18.01 7.43 -4.94
CA SER A 151 -18.89 6.53 -4.16
C SER A 151 -20.39 6.72 -4.45
N LYS A 152 -20.76 7.80 -5.13
CA LYS A 152 -22.15 8.21 -5.36
C LYS A 152 -22.65 8.00 -6.79
N GLU A 153 -21.74 7.74 -7.73
CA GLU A 153 -22.07 7.54 -9.14
C GLU A 153 -22.11 6.05 -9.52
N ASN A 154 -22.82 5.76 -10.61
CA ASN A 154 -22.87 4.39 -11.14
C ASN A 154 -21.48 3.99 -11.67
N PRO A 155 -20.80 3.01 -11.04
CA PRO A 155 -19.44 2.63 -11.42
C PRO A 155 -19.34 2.00 -12.82
N ASP A 156 -20.46 1.61 -13.42
CA ASP A 156 -20.53 1.00 -14.75
C ASP A 156 -20.70 2.02 -15.87
N SER A 157 -20.89 3.31 -15.56
CA SER A 157 -20.98 4.34 -16.59
C SER A 157 -19.62 4.63 -17.25
N GLU A 158 -19.61 4.88 -18.57
CA GLU A 158 -18.40 5.30 -19.28
C GLU A 158 -17.86 6.61 -18.74
N ASP A 159 -18.73 7.56 -18.39
CA ASP A 159 -18.37 8.84 -17.79
C ASP A 159 -17.64 8.68 -16.47
N PHE A 160 -18.06 7.74 -15.61
CA PHE A 160 -17.38 7.43 -14.36
C PHE A 160 -15.94 6.94 -14.60
N ARG A 161 -15.74 6.01 -15.55
CA ARG A 161 -14.41 5.49 -15.90
C ARG A 161 -13.53 6.58 -16.48
N PHE A 162 -14.06 7.40 -17.36
CA PHE A 162 -13.34 8.50 -18.00
C PHE A 162 -12.93 9.57 -16.98
N GLN A 163 -13.85 10.03 -16.14
CA GLN A 163 -13.57 11.02 -15.09
C GLN A 163 -12.57 10.48 -14.05
N GLY A 164 -12.69 9.23 -13.64
CA GLY A 164 -11.75 8.58 -12.72
C GLY A 164 -10.33 8.54 -13.27
N PHE A 165 -10.18 8.27 -14.56
CA PHE A 165 -8.87 8.20 -15.20
C PHE A 165 -8.26 9.59 -15.46
N PHE A 166 -9.02 10.50 -16.07
CA PHE A 166 -8.47 11.78 -16.56
C PHE A 166 -8.58 12.93 -15.57
N SER A 167 -9.66 13.01 -14.80
CA SER A 167 -9.90 14.17 -13.93
C SER A 167 -9.20 14.08 -12.59
N VAL A 168 -9.09 12.88 -12.02
CA VAL A 168 -8.56 12.67 -10.66
C VAL A 168 -7.23 11.90 -10.69
N GLY A 169 -6.87 11.30 -11.84
CA GLY A 169 -5.66 10.47 -11.96
C GLY A 169 -5.69 9.21 -11.09
N THR A 170 -6.84 8.89 -10.48
CA THR A 170 -7.00 7.81 -9.51
C THR A 170 -6.57 6.45 -10.06
N LEU A 171 -6.76 6.22 -11.35
CA LEU A 171 -6.42 4.94 -12.00
C LEU A 171 -4.97 4.90 -12.52
N SER A 172 -4.24 6.02 -12.52
CA SER A 172 -2.92 6.13 -13.14
C SER A 172 -1.75 5.72 -12.22
N TYR A 173 -1.98 5.51 -10.93
CA TYR A 173 -0.95 5.12 -9.96
C TYR A 173 -1.35 3.88 -9.14
N ALA A 174 -0.36 3.11 -8.68
CA ALA A 174 -0.59 1.89 -7.90
C ALA A 174 -0.72 2.14 -6.39
N TRP A 175 -0.06 3.17 -5.87
CA TRP A 175 -0.03 3.51 -4.45
C TRP A 175 -1.38 4.05 -3.93
N GLY A 176 -1.54 4.06 -2.61
CA GLY A 176 -2.76 4.54 -1.96
C GLY A 176 -4.00 3.68 -2.24
N LYS A 177 -3.82 2.44 -2.70
CA LYS A 177 -4.89 1.49 -2.97
C LYS A 177 -4.59 0.15 -2.32
N LEU A 178 -5.62 -0.44 -1.73
CA LEU A 178 -5.57 -1.79 -1.20
C LEU A 178 -6.23 -2.74 -2.19
N TYR A 179 -5.48 -3.72 -2.68
CA TYR A 179 -5.91 -4.70 -3.68
C TYR A 179 -6.10 -6.07 -3.03
N ARG A 180 -7.16 -6.78 -3.38
CA ARG A 180 -7.30 -8.19 -2.99
C ARG A 180 -6.30 -9.04 -3.80
N SER A 181 -5.44 -9.79 -3.11
CA SER A 181 -4.42 -10.64 -3.78
C SER A 181 -5.04 -11.65 -4.73
N GLN A 182 -6.15 -12.26 -4.35
CA GLN A 182 -6.88 -13.20 -5.20
C GLN A 182 -7.35 -12.55 -6.50
N PHE A 183 -7.87 -11.31 -6.45
CA PHE A 183 -8.30 -10.57 -7.64
C PHE A 183 -7.14 -10.33 -8.60
N LEU A 184 -5.98 -9.88 -8.09
CA LEU A 184 -4.78 -9.68 -8.91
C LEU A 184 -4.34 -10.98 -9.59
N ASN A 185 -4.28 -12.06 -8.83
CA ASN A 185 -3.83 -13.36 -9.32
C ASN A 185 -4.78 -13.97 -10.37
N GLN A 186 -6.10 -13.97 -10.12
CA GLN A 186 -7.09 -14.52 -11.03
C GLN A 186 -7.14 -13.78 -12.37
N ASN A 187 -6.92 -12.47 -12.34
CA ASN A 187 -6.92 -11.64 -13.55
C ASN A 187 -5.51 -11.48 -14.16
N LYS A 188 -4.49 -12.16 -13.61
CA LYS A 188 -3.08 -12.07 -14.06
C LYS A 188 -2.59 -10.63 -14.19
N LEU A 189 -2.91 -9.78 -13.20
CA LEU A 189 -2.54 -8.38 -13.19
C LEU A 189 -1.12 -8.22 -12.65
N TYR A 190 -0.24 -7.78 -13.52
CA TYR A 190 1.17 -7.48 -13.23
C TYR A 190 1.51 -6.10 -13.78
N PHE A 191 2.57 -5.51 -13.27
CA PHE A 191 3.12 -4.29 -13.84
C PHE A 191 3.87 -4.61 -15.12
N GLU A 192 3.62 -3.86 -16.18
CA GLU A 192 4.36 -3.99 -17.43
C GLU A 192 5.80 -3.57 -17.22
N GLU A 193 6.73 -4.45 -17.53
CA GLU A 193 8.16 -4.22 -17.38
C GLU A 193 8.70 -3.76 -18.73
N VAL A 194 8.79 -2.45 -18.92
CA VAL A 194 9.38 -1.87 -20.14
C VAL A 194 10.88 -2.17 -20.13
N SER A 195 11.35 -2.73 -21.24
CA SER A 195 12.76 -3.07 -21.48
C SER A 195 13.58 -1.85 -21.89
#